data_ad241da25af20fa0210da6ead14968c2
#
_entry.id   ad241da25af20fa0210da6ead14968c2
#
_cell.length_a   1.000
_cell.length_b   1.000
_cell.length_c   1.000
_cell.angle_alpha   90.00
_cell.angle_beta   90.00
_cell.angle_gamma   90.00
#
_symmetry.space_group_name_H-M   'P 1'
#
loop_
_entity.id
_entity.type
_entity.pdbx_description
1 polymer ?
#
loop_
_entity_poly.entity_id
_entity_poly.type
_entity_poly.pdbx_seq_one_letter_code
_entity_poly.pdbx_strand_id
1 'polypeptide(L)'
;MRIKVNEQYSEVFEGISCFKLREGIKPEADIIILNGFPIKEDKLLKDGDSISFIKRGEIPKKEELEALLVARHTPKVYEIVKNISIGIAGAGGLGSNIALSLARLGVINIKVVDFDIVE
;
A
#
# COMPACT_ATOMS: atom_id res chain seq x y z
N MET A 1 13.91 8.90 18.87
CA MET A 1 12.49 8.46 18.73
C MET A 1 12.38 7.28 17.79
N ARG A 2 11.38 6.48 17.98
CA ARG A 2 11.17 5.24 17.22
C ARG A 2 10.07 5.43 16.20
N ILE A 3 10.36 5.11 14.95
CA ILE A 3 9.41 5.19 13.84
C ILE A 3 9.47 3.89 13.01
N LYS A 4 8.49 3.71 12.16
CA LYS A 4 8.48 2.65 11.16
C LYS A 4 8.89 3.21 9.81
N VAL A 5 9.93 2.65 9.21
CA VAL A 5 10.38 3.02 7.87
C VAL A 5 10.26 1.79 6.97
N ASN A 6 9.44 1.87 5.92
CA ASN A 6 9.18 0.74 5.01
C ASN A 6 8.87 -0.55 5.79
N GLU A 7 7.97 -0.45 6.77
CA GLU A 7 7.51 -1.55 7.63
C GLU A 7 8.54 -2.09 8.64
N GLN A 8 9.71 -1.45 8.77
CA GLN A 8 10.72 -1.82 9.77
C GLN A 8 10.91 -0.71 10.79
N TYR A 9 11.00 -1.08 12.07
CA TYR A 9 11.26 -0.10 13.13
C TYR A 9 12.69 0.43 13.06
N SER A 10 12.82 1.73 13.21
CA SER A 10 14.11 2.42 13.17
C SER A 10 14.15 3.53 14.22
N GLU A 11 15.33 3.75 14.78
CA GLU A 11 15.59 4.89 15.66
C GLU A 11 16.09 6.07 14.85
N VAL A 12 15.49 7.24 15.05
CA VAL A 12 15.86 8.48 14.37
C VAL A 12 15.94 9.62 15.37
N PHE A 13 16.63 10.70 14.99
CA PHE A 13 16.73 11.90 15.82
C PHE A 13 15.39 12.62 15.91
N GLU A 14 15.09 13.16 17.09
CA GLU A 14 13.93 14.02 17.26
C GLU A 14 14.03 15.25 16.36
N GLY A 15 12.90 15.67 15.79
CA GLY A 15 12.85 16.83 14.92
C GLY A 15 13.32 16.60 13.50
N ILE A 16 13.62 15.36 13.11
CA ILE A 16 13.95 15.06 11.72
C ILE A 16 12.70 15.21 10.82
N SER A 17 12.89 15.79 9.63
CA SER A 17 11.81 15.92 8.65
C SER A 17 11.74 14.71 7.72
N CYS A 18 10.58 14.55 7.07
CA CYS A 18 10.37 13.48 6.09
C CYS A 18 11.37 13.57 4.93
N PHE A 19 11.61 14.77 4.41
CA PHE A 19 12.53 14.97 3.29
C PHE A 19 13.98 14.69 3.68
N LYS A 20 14.37 15.08 4.88
CA LYS A 20 15.72 14.82 5.38
C LYS A 20 15.97 13.33 5.59
N LEU A 21 14.97 12.62 6.10
CA LEU A 21 15.07 11.17 6.25
C LEU A 21 15.12 10.48 4.88
N ARG A 22 14.37 10.96 3.90
CA ARG A 22 14.43 10.47 2.52
C ARG A 22 15.83 10.56 1.94
N GLU A 23 16.52 11.67 2.12
CA GLU A 23 17.88 11.87 1.61
C GLU A 23 18.86 10.83 2.18
N GLY A 24 18.65 10.38 3.40
CA GLY A 24 19.51 9.38 4.03
C GLY A 24 19.17 7.94 3.65
N ILE A 25 17.93 7.65 3.29
CA ILE A 25 17.45 6.28 3.05
C ILE A 25 17.25 5.99 1.57
N LYS A 26 16.50 6.85 0.88
CA LYS A 26 16.14 6.66 -0.54
C LYS A 26 16.00 8.02 -1.22
N PRO A 27 17.14 8.68 -1.55
CA PRO A 27 17.12 10.04 -2.13
C PRO A 27 16.32 10.14 -3.42
N GLU A 28 16.26 9.05 -4.20
CA GLU A 28 15.55 8.98 -5.48
C GLU A 28 14.03 8.81 -5.33
N ALA A 29 13.52 8.59 -4.12
CA ALA A 29 12.10 8.42 -3.89
C ALA A 29 11.32 9.69 -4.23
N ASP A 30 10.27 9.55 -5.04
CA ASP A 30 9.40 10.65 -5.45
C ASP A 30 8.01 10.59 -4.81
N ILE A 31 7.72 9.52 -4.07
CA ILE A 31 6.49 9.37 -3.30
C ILE A 31 6.85 9.10 -1.84
N ILE A 32 6.27 9.90 -0.93
CA ILE A 32 6.39 9.72 0.51
C ILE A 32 5.00 9.48 1.07
N ILE A 33 4.83 8.38 1.80
CA ILE A 33 3.57 8.04 2.46
C ILE A 33 3.81 8.10 3.97
N LEU A 34 3.15 9.04 4.62
CA LEU A 34 3.24 9.25 6.06
C LEU A 34 1.92 8.83 6.72
N ASN A 35 1.98 7.84 7.61
CA ASN A 35 0.81 7.32 8.34
C ASN A 35 -0.35 6.94 7.41
N GLY A 36 -0.04 6.38 6.25
CA GLY A 36 -1.01 5.94 5.26
C GLY A 36 -1.51 7.02 4.29
N PHE A 37 -0.97 8.23 4.37
CA PHE A 37 -1.35 9.33 3.48
C PHE A 37 -0.14 9.85 2.70
N PRO A 38 -0.27 10.06 1.37
CA PRO A 38 0.81 10.66 0.60
C PRO A 38 0.97 12.13 0.98
N ILE A 39 2.22 12.58 1.06
CA ILE A 39 2.55 13.97 1.35
C ILE A 39 3.29 14.60 0.18
N LYS A 40 3.07 15.88 -0.06
CA LYS A 40 3.77 16.68 -1.08
C LYS A 40 4.71 17.70 -0.45
N GLU A 41 4.40 18.13 0.77
CA GLU A 41 5.19 19.08 1.53
C GLU A 41 5.96 18.37 2.63
N ASP A 42 7.10 18.94 3.02
CA ASP A 42 7.89 18.38 4.11
C ASP A 42 7.16 18.52 5.45
N LYS A 43 7.27 17.50 6.27
CA LYS A 43 6.69 17.46 7.62
C LYS A 43 7.70 16.89 8.60
N LEU A 44 7.63 17.37 9.83
CA LEU A 44 8.41 16.81 10.92
C LEU A 44 7.84 15.47 11.36
N LEU A 45 8.72 14.52 11.60
CA LEU A 45 8.33 13.21 12.11
C LEU A 45 8.14 13.26 13.61
N LYS A 46 7.22 12.44 14.10
CA LYS A 46 6.92 12.27 15.53
C LYS A 46 7.15 10.82 15.91
N ASP A 47 7.37 10.58 17.20
CA ASP A 47 7.49 9.21 17.71
C ASP A 47 6.26 8.37 17.37
N GLY A 48 6.49 7.15 16.90
CA GLY A 48 5.43 6.24 16.46
C GLY A 48 4.93 6.43 15.04
N ASP A 49 5.43 7.41 14.29
CA ASP A 49 5.05 7.61 12.88
C ASP A 49 5.48 6.44 12.00
N SER A 50 4.72 6.20 10.96
CA SER A 50 5.02 5.23 9.90
C SER A 50 5.25 5.97 8.59
N ILE A 51 6.39 5.74 7.95
CA ILE A 51 6.74 6.41 6.70
C ILE A 51 7.24 5.39 5.67
N SER A 52 6.87 5.61 4.41
CA SER A 52 7.33 4.79 3.29
C SER A 52 7.84 5.68 2.16
N PHE A 53 8.96 5.27 1.55
CA PHE A 53 9.58 5.96 0.43
C PHE A 53 9.52 5.09 -0.80
N ILE A 54 8.97 5.61 -1.89
CA ILE A 54 8.71 4.85 -3.11
C ILE A 54 9.19 5.65 -4.31
N LYS A 55 9.82 4.96 -5.25
CA LYS A 55 10.18 5.53 -6.55
C LYS A 55 9.25 4.99 -7.64
N ARG A 56 8.71 5.90 -8.46
CA ARG A 56 7.88 5.52 -9.62
C ARG A 56 8.70 4.73 -10.63
N GLY A 57 8.07 3.75 -11.25
CA GLY A 57 8.70 2.93 -12.27
C GLY A 57 9.47 1.72 -11.74
N GLU A 58 9.74 1.63 -10.45
CA GLU A 58 10.26 0.42 -9.83
C GLU A 58 9.12 -0.56 -9.53
N ILE A 59 9.44 -1.86 -9.59
CA ILE A 59 8.50 -2.88 -9.11
C ILE A 59 8.50 -2.82 -7.58
N PRO A 60 7.38 -2.45 -6.93
CA PRO A 60 7.36 -2.30 -5.47
C PRO A 60 7.48 -3.66 -4.78
N LYS A 61 8.14 -3.67 -3.65
CA LYS A 61 8.10 -4.80 -2.72
C LYS A 61 6.71 -4.91 -2.12
N LYS A 62 6.41 -6.06 -1.50
CA LYS A 62 5.10 -6.30 -0.89
C LYS A 62 4.70 -5.20 0.09
N GLU A 63 5.62 -4.75 0.94
CA GLU A 63 5.38 -3.70 1.93
C GLU A 63 5.12 -2.34 1.29
N GLU A 64 5.84 -2.03 0.22
CA GLU A 64 5.64 -0.79 -0.54
C GLU A 64 4.30 -0.80 -1.28
N LEU A 65 3.92 -1.95 -1.85
CA LEU A 65 2.62 -2.12 -2.50
C LEU A 65 1.48 -1.94 -1.51
N GLU A 66 1.58 -2.51 -0.32
CA GLU A 66 0.59 -2.33 0.74
C GLU A 66 0.47 -0.86 1.14
N ALA A 67 1.60 -0.16 1.30
CA ALA A 67 1.60 1.27 1.61
C ALA A 67 0.90 2.11 0.52
N LEU A 68 1.10 1.77 -0.75
CA LEU A 68 0.42 2.44 -1.87
C LEU A 68 -1.09 2.21 -1.85
N LEU A 69 -1.53 0.99 -1.54
CA LEU A 69 -2.96 0.68 -1.40
C LEU A 69 -3.59 1.42 -0.23
N VAL A 70 -2.91 1.48 0.91
CA VAL A 70 -3.36 2.25 2.07
C VAL A 70 -3.49 3.73 1.72
N ALA A 71 -2.53 4.30 1.00
CA ALA A 71 -2.56 5.70 0.57
C ALA A 71 -3.71 5.99 -0.40
N ARG A 72 -4.04 5.04 -1.28
CA ARG A 72 -5.16 5.18 -2.23
C ARG A 72 -6.51 5.15 -1.54
N HIS A 73 -6.69 4.26 -0.55
CA HIS A 73 -7.99 3.99 0.08
C HIS A 73 -8.18 4.69 1.41
N THR A 74 -7.17 5.29 2.00
CA THR A 74 -7.01 5.63 3.41
C THR A 74 -6.84 4.37 4.29
N PRO A 75 -6.16 4.47 5.45
CA PRO A 75 -5.90 3.29 6.29
C PRO A 75 -7.16 2.55 6.73
N LYS A 76 -8.23 3.29 7.11
CA LYS A 76 -9.47 2.69 7.58
C LYS A 76 -10.20 1.92 6.49
N VAL A 77 -10.29 2.50 5.29
CA VAL A 77 -10.95 1.86 4.14
C VAL A 77 -10.15 0.64 3.70
N TYR A 78 -8.82 0.73 3.65
CA TYR A 78 -7.96 -0.39 3.30
C TYR A 78 -8.14 -1.57 4.26
N GLU A 79 -8.23 -1.35 5.57
CA GLU A 79 -8.47 -2.41 6.55
C GLU A 79 -9.80 -3.13 6.29
N ILE A 80 -10.84 -2.42 5.90
CA ILE A 80 -12.12 -3.01 5.54
C ILE A 80 -11.99 -3.85 4.28
N VAL A 81 -11.40 -3.29 3.21
CA VAL A 81 -11.24 -3.95 1.91
C VAL A 81 -10.38 -5.21 2.02
N LYS A 82 -9.29 -5.14 2.75
CA LYS A 82 -8.37 -6.26 2.99
C LYS A 82 -9.05 -7.46 3.63
N ASN A 83 -10.03 -7.23 4.50
CA ASN A 83 -10.71 -8.29 5.26
C ASN A 83 -12.03 -8.77 4.60
N ILE A 84 -12.40 -8.22 3.46
CA ILE A 84 -13.59 -8.66 2.72
C ILE A 84 -13.30 -9.99 2.02
N SER A 85 -14.25 -10.91 2.12
CA SER A 85 -14.26 -12.14 1.33
C SER A 85 -15.35 -12.04 0.27
N ILE A 86 -14.99 -12.25 -1.01
CA ILE A 86 -15.92 -12.12 -2.12
C ILE A 86 -15.95 -13.42 -2.91
N GLY A 87 -17.15 -13.89 -3.21
CA GLY A 87 -17.38 -15.01 -4.12
C GLY A 87 -17.87 -14.51 -5.47
N ILE A 88 -17.34 -15.06 -6.54
CA ILE A 88 -17.77 -14.77 -7.92
C ILE A 88 -18.21 -16.07 -8.58
N ALA A 89 -19.45 -16.10 -9.06
CA ALA A 89 -19.97 -17.24 -9.83
C ALA A 89 -19.78 -16.96 -11.32
N GLY A 90 -19.00 -17.79 -11.97
CA GLY A 90 -18.66 -17.64 -13.38
C GLY A 90 -17.39 -16.80 -13.59
N ALA A 91 -16.43 -17.34 -14.35
CA ALA A 91 -15.15 -16.69 -14.66
C ALA A 91 -15.03 -16.33 -16.15
N GLY A 92 -16.15 -16.17 -16.85
CA GLY A 92 -16.17 -15.65 -18.23
C GLY A 92 -15.69 -14.20 -18.28
N GLY A 93 -15.80 -13.53 -19.43
CA GLY A 93 -15.23 -12.20 -19.64
C GLY A 93 -15.54 -11.20 -18.53
N LEU A 94 -16.80 -11.09 -18.12
CA LEU A 94 -17.20 -10.15 -17.06
C LEU A 94 -16.71 -10.59 -15.68
N GLY A 95 -16.87 -11.86 -15.33
CA GLY A 95 -16.43 -12.38 -14.03
C GLY A 95 -14.92 -12.27 -13.83
N SER A 96 -14.14 -12.56 -14.86
CA SER A 96 -12.68 -12.41 -14.82
C SER A 96 -12.25 -10.96 -14.64
N ASN A 97 -12.91 -10.02 -15.32
CA ASN A 97 -12.63 -8.59 -15.17
C ASN A 97 -12.97 -8.08 -13.78
N ILE A 98 -14.07 -8.54 -13.20
CA ILE A 98 -14.48 -8.18 -11.84
C ILE A 98 -13.45 -8.70 -10.84
N ALA A 99 -13.02 -9.96 -10.95
CA ALA A 99 -12.02 -10.55 -10.06
C ALA A 99 -10.70 -9.79 -10.12
N LEU A 100 -10.23 -9.44 -11.31
CA LEU A 100 -9.01 -8.67 -11.48
C LEU A 100 -9.12 -7.27 -10.88
N SER A 101 -10.23 -6.59 -11.09
CA SER A 101 -10.47 -5.26 -10.54
C SER A 101 -10.50 -5.27 -9.01
N LEU A 102 -11.15 -6.28 -8.39
CA LEU A 102 -11.19 -6.43 -6.94
C LEU A 102 -9.80 -6.73 -6.37
N ALA A 103 -9.01 -7.57 -7.03
CA ALA A 103 -7.65 -7.85 -6.62
C ALA A 103 -6.77 -6.59 -6.64
N ARG A 104 -6.92 -5.74 -7.65
CA ARG A 104 -6.21 -4.46 -7.75
C ARG A 104 -6.61 -3.47 -6.68
N LEU A 105 -7.82 -3.56 -6.15
CA LEU A 105 -8.29 -2.75 -5.02
C LEU A 105 -7.74 -3.21 -3.67
N GLY A 106 -7.14 -4.38 -3.60
CA GLY A 106 -6.58 -4.91 -2.37
C GLY A 106 -7.40 -5.99 -1.69
N VAL A 107 -8.47 -6.48 -2.35
CA VAL A 107 -9.24 -7.63 -1.86
C VAL A 107 -8.40 -8.90 -2.04
N ILE A 108 -8.06 -9.57 -0.94
CA ILE A 108 -7.20 -10.77 -0.97
C ILE A 108 -7.97 -12.08 -0.96
N ASN A 109 -9.18 -12.08 -0.44
CA ASN A 109 -10.01 -13.28 -0.35
C ASN A 109 -11.08 -13.28 -1.44
N ILE A 110 -10.69 -13.70 -2.64
CA ILE A 110 -11.61 -13.80 -3.79
C ILE A 110 -11.73 -15.26 -4.16
N LYS A 111 -12.96 -15.78 -4.13
CA LYS A 111 -13.25 -17.13 -4.58
C LYS A 111 -14.04 -17.07 -5.89
N VAL A 112 -13.48 -17.66 -6.93
CA VAL A 112 -14.13 -17.74 -8.25
C VAL A 112 -14.56 -19.15 -8.50
N VAL A 113 -15.84 -19.34 -8.85
CA VAL A 113 -16.40 -20.64 -9.20
C VAL A 113 -16.92 -20.57 -10.63
N ASP A 114 -16.40 -21.43 -11.48
CA ASP A 114 -16.82 -21.53 -12.87
C ASP A 114 -17.35 -22.94 -13.15
N PHE A 115 -18.56 -23.00 -13.68
CA PHE A 115 -19.23 -24.24 -14.04
C PHE A 115 -19.16 -24.54 -15.53
N ASP A 116 -18.57 -23.67 -16.34
CA ASP A 116 -18.47 -23.87 -17.77
C ASP A 116 -17.48 -24.99 -18.07
N ILE A 117 -17.86 -25.83 -19.00
CA ILE A 117 -16.99 -26.89 -19.51
C ILE A 117 -16.20 -26.30 -20.67
N VAL A 118 -14.90 -26.39 -20.59
CA VAL A 118 -14.01 -26.01 -21.70
C VAL A 118 -14.03 -27.18 -22.71
N GLU A 119 -14.60 -26.93 -23.84
CA GLU A 119 -14.59 -27.88 -24.95
C GLU A 119 -13.40 -27.62 -25.87
#